data_0d89c5845606edb45978a9d11dd907a6
#
_entry.id   0d89c5845606edb45978a9d11dd907a6
#
_cell.length_a   1.000
_cell.length_b   1.000
_cell.length_c   1.000
_cell.angle_alpha   90.00
_cell.angle_beta   90.00
_cell.angle_gamma   90.00
#
_symmetry.space_group_name_H-M   'P 1'
#
loop_
_entity.id
_entity.type
_entity.pdbx_description
1 polymer ?
#
loop_
_entity_poly.entity_id
_entity_poly.type
_entity_poly.pdbx_seq_one_letter_code
_entity_poly.pdbx_strand_id
1 'polypeptide(L)'
;MNNWIEVNVAVTHEAVEAVSDVLISAGTKGVAIEDPQLINDLRNSGTWELTDIPEQMNTEVVTVSAYYPDDEELNGRLAFIDAGLTAIEERIGNYRFGNTRFRKLAEKDWANEWKQYFHTTHVGKHLVIKPSWEEYEAQPDEKIIKIDPGMAFGTGTHHTTNMCMENIERVLKPGMTVYDVGTGSGILAIAAALLGAKEIVAVDIDAVAVRVAQENIKDNGLSHVIDVRQGDLLAGTSGQADLILANIIADIILLFLQDVPKRLKDDGIFLASGIIEERVVDIEAKAKEVGLKVDNIDHRGGWVVMQMSKVK
;
A
#
# COMPACT_ATOMS: atom_id res chain seq x y z
N MET A 1 9.01 -25.60 -8.24
CA MET A 1 9.14 -24.21 -8.72
C MET A 1 8.09 -24.05 -9.81
N ASN A 2 7.06 -23.27 -9.54
CA ASN A 2 6.01 -23.05 -10.53
C ASN A 2 6.47 -21.94 -11.48
N ASN A 3 6.72 -22.30 -12.74
CA ASN A 3 6.90 -21.29 -13.80
C ASN A 3 5.53 -20.82 -14.26
N TRP A 4 5.47 -19.57 -14.67
CA TRP A 4 4.28 -18.95 -15.23
C TRP A 4 4.55 -18.46 -16.64
N ILE A 5 3.54 -18.45 -17.47
CA ILE A 5 3.56 -17.84 -18.79
C ILE A 5 2.67 -16.60 -18.75
N GLU A 6 3.26 -15.46 -18.99
CA GLU A 6 2.56 -14.23 -19.26
C GLU A 6 2.16 -14.18 -20.74
N VAL A 7 0.91 -13.87 -20.98
CA VAL A 7 0.34 -13.70 -22.32
C VAL A 7 -0.09 -12.24 -22.45
N ASN A 8 0.53 -11.50 -23.35
CA ASN A 8 0.25 -10.08 -23.60
C ASN A 8 -0.36 -9.89 -24.98
N VAL A 9 -1.54 -9.26 -25.04
CA VAL A 9 -2.26 -8.94 -26.27
C VAL A 9 -2.44 -7.43 -26.34
N ALA A 10 -1.83 -6.79 -27.35
CA ALA A 10 -2.01 -5.37 -27.63
C ALA A 10 -3.23 -5.17 -28.53
N VAL A 11 -4.20 -4.38 -28.09
CA VAL A 11 -5.53 -4.28 -28.71
C VAL A 11 -6.05 -2.83 -28.72
N THR A 12 -7.09 -2.59 -29.52
CA THR A 12 -7.89 -1.35 -29.45
C THR A 12 -8.77 -1.35 -28.21
N HIS A 13 -9.21 -0.19 -27.74
CA HIS A 13 -10.12 -0.06 -26.59
C HIS A 13 -11.41 -0.89 -26.74
N GLU A 14 -11.97 -0.94 -27.96
CA GLU A 14 -13.20 -1.69 -28.25
C GLU A 14 -13.06 -3.20 -28.05
N ALA A 15 -11.84 -3.73 -28.18
CA ALA A 15 -11.59 -5.17 -28.08
C ALA A 15 -11.20 -5.63 -26.67
N VAL A 16 -10.94 -4.72 -25.74
CA VAL A 16 -10.44 -5.04 -24.40
C VAL A 16 -11.32 -6.04 -23.67
N GLU A 17 -12.63 -5.81 -23.66
CA GLU A 17 -13.58 -6.69 -22.96
C GLU A 17 -13.63 -8.09 -23.60
N ALA A 18 -13.74 -8.16 -24.92
CA ALA A 18 -13.79 -9.44 -25.65
C ALA A 18 -12.50 -10.26 -25.49
N VAL A 19 -11.34 -9.60 -25.53
CA VAL A 19 -10.04 -10.25 -25.32
C VAL A 19 -9.88 -10.68 -23.87
N SER A 20 -10.31 -9.87 -22.91
CA SER A 20 -10.32 -10.23 -21.49
C SER A 20 -11.15 -11.49 -21.23
N ASP A 21 -12.33 -11.60 -21.84
CA ASP A 21 -13.20 -12.77 -21.72
C ASP A 21 -12.54 -14.04 -22.27
N VAL A 22 -11.86 -13.95 -23.41
CA VAL A 22 -11.11 -15.08 -23.99
C VAL A 22 -10.00 -15.52 -23.04
N LEU A 23 -9.23 -14.58 -22.51
CA LEU A 23 -8.13 -14.89 -21.59
C LEU A 23 -8.65 -15.50 -20.28
N ILE A 24 -9.72 -14.96 -19.70
CA ILE A 24 -10.34 -15.51 -18.48
C ILE A 24 -10.89 -16.91 -18.74
N SER A 25 -11.55 -17.12 -19.87
CA SER A 25 -12.10 -18.43 -20.26
C SER A 25 -11.02 -19.49 -20.48
N ALA A 26 -9.80 -19.09 -20.81
CA ALA A 26 -8.64 -19.98 -20.89
C ALA A 26 -8.12 -20.41 -19.50
N GLY A 27 -8.68 -19.92 -18.39
CA GLY A 27 -8.43 -20.42 -17.04
C GLY A 27 -7.55 -19.52 -16.16
N THR A 28 -7.34 -18.25 -16.52
CA THR A 28 -6.75 -17.27 -15.57
C THR A 28 -7.79 -16.80 -14.56
N LYS A 29 -7.36 -16.35 -13.38
CA LYS A 29 -8.25 -15.79 -12.36
C LYS A 29 -8.60 -14.32 -12.58
N GLY A 30 -7.92 -13.66 -13.53
CA GLY A 30 -8.11 -12.27 -13.88
C GLY A 30 -7.10 -11.83 -14.93
N VAL A 31 -7.28 -10.63 -15.44
CA VAL A 31 -6.39 -9.98 -16.40
C VAL A 31 -5.89 -8.66 -15.86
N ALA A 32 -4.68 -8.26 -16.24
CA ALA A 32 -4.17 -6.91 -16.04
C ALA A 32 -4.38 -6.11 -17.33
N ILE A 33 -4.91 -4.89 -17.22
CA ILE A 33 -5.17 -4.01 -18.36
C ILE A 33 -4.31 -2.75 -18.19
N GLU A 34 -3.40 -2.55 -19.13
CA GLU A 34 -2.60 -1.34 -19.24
C GLU A 34 -3.20 -0.44 -20.32
N ASP A 35 -3.93 0.58 -19.90
CA ASP A 35 -4.56 1.56 -20.77
C ASP A 35 -3.87 2.91 -20.62
N PRO A 36 -3.03 3.31 -21.61
CA PRO A 36 -2.32 4.58 -21.57
C PRO A 36 -3.23 5.81 -21.55
N GLN A 37 -4.43 5.72 -22.17
CA GLN A 37 -5.39 6.82 -22.16
C GLN A 37 -5.96 7.00 -20.76
N LEU A 38 -6.35 5.92 -20.09
CA LEU A 38 -6.87 5.96 -18.72
C LEU A 38 -5.81 6.52 -17.75
N ILE A 39 -4.53 6.13 -17.93
CA ILE A 39 -3.42 6.64 -17.14
C ILE A 39 -3.28 8.17 -17.32
N ASN A 40 -3.33 8.66 -18.57
CA ASN A 40 -3.28 10.09 -18.87
C ASN A 40 -4.50 10.84 -18.32
N ASP A 41 -5.69 10.27 -18.42
CA ASP A 41 -6.92 10.87 -17.91
C ASP A 41 -6.91 10.97 -16.38
N LEU A 42 -6.47 9.92 -15.70
CA LEU A 42 -6.30 9.92 -14.24
C LEU A 42 -5.22 10.91 -13.78
N ARG A 43 -4.10 10.99 -14.51
CA ARG A 43 -3.06 12.00 -14.28
C ARG A 43 -3.61 13.43 -14.41
N ASN A 44 -4.41 13.68 -15.44
CA ASN A 44 -5.00 15.00 -15.73
C ASN A 44 -6.17 15.34 -14.80
N SER A 45 -6.81 14.36 -14.17
CA SER A 45 -7.87 14.56 -13.16
C SER A 45 -7.35 15.11 -11.83
N GLY A 46 -6.03 15.23 -11.67
CA GLY A 46 -5.41 15.69 -10.42
C GLY A 46 -5.35 14.61 -9.35
N THR A 47 -5.60 13.36 -9.69
CA THR A 47 -5.39 12.23 -8.78
C THR A 47 -3.88 12.04 -8.60
N TRP A 48 -3.37 12.50 -7.48
CA TRP A 48 -1.95 12.70 -7.12
C TRP A 48 -1.07 11.45 -7.23
N GLU A 49 -1.61 10.24 -7.10
CA GLU A 49 -0.86 8.98 -7.19
C GLU A 49 -0.21 8.76 -8.57
N LEU A 50 -0.69 9.45 -9.59
CA LEU A 50 -0.27 9.26 -10.97
C LEU A 50 0.43 10.47 -11.58
N THR A 51 0.63 11.54 -10.83
CA THR A 51 1.29 12.77 -11.35
C THR A 51 2.76 12.56 -11.69
N ASP A 52 3.43 11.60 -11.05
CA ASP A 52 4.84 11.27 -11.31
C ASP A 52 5.02 10.27 -12.46
N ILE A 53 3.93 9.72 -13.01
CA ILE A 53 4.00 8.84 -14.17
C ILE A 53 4.17 9.69 -15.43
N PRO A 54 5.18 9.39 -16.28
CA PRO A 54 5.37 10.12 -17.53
C PRO A 54 4.14 10.01 -18.44
N GLU A 55 3.84 11.08 -19.18
CA GLU A 55 2.76 11.06 -20.17
C GLU A 55 2.95 9.93 -21.16
N GLN A 56 1.90 9.13 -21.34
CA GLN A 56 1.91 7.99 -22.24
C GLN A 56 1.65 8.47 -23.68
N MET A 57 2.60 8.18 -24.58
CA MET A 57 2.60 8.71 -25.95
C MET A 57 1.66 7.95 -26.90
N ASN A 58 1.38 6.67 -26.64
CA ASN A 58 0.57 5.84 -27.54
C ASN A 58 -0.74 5.42 -26.84
N THR A 59 -1.72 6.31 -26.91
CA THR A 59 -3.02 6.14 -26.24
C THR A 59 -4.02 5.25 -27.01
N GLU A 60 -3.69 4.82 -28.21
CA GLU A 60 -4.59 3.98 -29.02
C GLU A 60 -4.45 2.49 -28.74
N VAL A 61 -3.38 2.11 -28.05
CA VAL A 61 -3.03 0.70 -27.80
C VAL A 61 -3.19 0.38 -26.33
N VAL A 62 -4.10 -0.53 -26.03
CA VAL A 62 -4.28 -1.11 -24.70
C VAL A 62 -3.61 -2.48 -24.67
N THR A 63 -2.87 -2.79 -23.62
CA THR A 63 -2.29 -4.12 -23.40
C THR A 63 -3.12 -4.88 -22.38
N VAL A 64 -3.63 -6.06 -22.78
CA VAL A 64 -4.31 -6.99 -21.90
C VAL A 64 -3.38 -8.16 -21.62
N SER A 65 -3.08 -8.39 -20.34
CA SER A 65 -2.12 -9.39 -19.88
C SER A 65 -2.80 -10.43 -19.00
N ALA A 66 -2.46 -11.70 -19.19
CA ALA A 66 -2.94 -12.82 -18.39
C ALA A 66 -1.78 -13.76 -18.02
N TYR A 67 -1.95 -14.50 -16.92
CA TYR A 67 -0.90 -15.35 -16.36
C TYR A 67 -1.40 -16.78 -16.21
N TYR A 68 -0.68 -17.73 -16.77
CA TYR A 68 -1.02 -19.16 -16.76
C TYR A 68 0.13 -19.98 -16.18
N PRO A 69 -0.14 -21.05 -15.41
CA PRO A 69 0.90 -21.96 -14.99
C PRO A 69 1.53 -22.68 -16.19
N ASP A 70 2.84 -22.85 -16.16
CA ASP A 70 3.62 -23.64 -17.13
C ASP A 70 3.49 -25.12 -16.77
N ASP A 71 2.32 -25.68 -17.07
CA ASP A 71 1.93 -27.06 -16.80
C ASP A 71 1.54 -27.82 -18.07
N GLU A 72 1.10 -29.08 -17.93
CA GLU A 72 0.72 -29.95 -19.05
C GLU A 72 -0.47 -29.40 -19.87
N GLU A 73 -1.31 -28.55 -19.28
CA GLU A 73 -2.48 -27.95 -19.93
C GLU A 73 -2.15 -26.65 -20.67
N LEU A 74 -0.96 -26.09 -20.52
CA LEU A 74 -0.57 -24.80 -21.10
C LEU A 74 -0.80 -24.77 -22.62
N ASN A 75 -0.36 -25.79 -23.36
CA ASN A 75 -0.51 -25.82 -24.81
C ASN A 75 -1.99 -25.78 -25.23
N GLY A 76 -2.86 -26.44 -24.48
CA GLY A 76 -4.32 -26.41 -24.72
C GLY A 76 -4.89 -25.02 -24.46
N ARG A 77 -4.47 -24.35 -23.41
CA ARG A 77 -4.87 -22.97 -23.09
C ARG A 77 -4.43 -21.98 -24.17
N LEU A 78 -3.17 -22.09 -24.63
CA LEU A 78 -2.65 -21.21 -25.68
C LEU A 78 -3.37 -21.42 -27.02
N ALA A 79 -3.69 -22.65 -27.37
CA ALA A 79 -4.48 -22.95 -28.56
C ALA A 79 -5.92 -22.39 -28.46
N PHE A 80 -6.55 -22.48 -27.29
CA PHE A 80 -7.86 -21.88 -27.01
C PHE A 80 -7.82 -20.36 -27.16
N ILE A 81 -6.78 -19.71 -26.60
CA ILE A 81 -6.59 -18.27 -26.72
C ILE A 81 -6.44 -17.86 -28.19
N ASP A 82 -5.58 -18.53 -28.95
CA ASP A 82 -5.35 -18.21 -30.37
C ASP A 82 -6.63 -18.35 -31.20
N ALA A 83 -7.41 -19.42 -31.01
CA ALA A 83 -8.70 -19.61 -31.65
C ALA A 83 -9.71 -18.51 -31.27
N GLY A 84 -9.77 -18.12 -29.96
CA GLY A 84 -10.65 -17.08 -29.51
C GLY A 84 -10.27 -15.69 -30.05
N LEU A 85 -8.99 -15.38 -30.10
CA LEU A 85 -8.50 -14.13 -30.71
C LEU A 85 -8.78 -14.07 -32.22
N THR A 86 -8.65 -15.18 -32.91
CA THR A 86 -9.00 -15.28 -34.33
C THR A 86 -10.50 -15.06 -34.56
N ALA A 87 -11.37 -15.65 -33.75
CA ALA A 87 -12.80 -15.44 -33.83
C ALA A 87 -13.22 -13.98 -33.57
N ILE A 88 -12.52 -13.26 -32.69
CA ILE A 88 -12.72 -11.82 -32.48
C ILE A 88 -12.35 -11.05 -33.77
N GLU A 89 -11.22 -11.40 -34.43
CA GLU A 89 -10.73 -10.73 -35.62
C GLU A 89 -11.70 -10.90 -36.80
N GLU A 90 -12.28 -12.08 -36.94
CA GLU A 90 -13.32 -12.34 -37.95
C GLU A 90 -14.61 -11.51 -37.73
N ARG A 91 -14.89 -11.14 -36.48
CA ARG A 91 -16.12 -10.48 -36.07
C ARG A 91 -16.02 -8.94 -36.07
N ILE A 92 -14.91 -8.38 -35.62
CA ILE A 92 -14.72 -6.92 -35.47
C ILE A 92 -13.59 -6.35 -36.33
N GLY A 93 -12.87 -7.19 -37.08
CA GLY A 93 -11.78 -6.75 -37.95
C GLY A 93 -10.47 -6.54 -37.21
N ASN A 94 -9.65 -5.65 -37.74
CA ASN A 94 -8.29 -5.39 -37.26
C ASN A 94 -8.32 -4.70 -35.91
N TYR A 95 -8.21 -5.45 -34.82
CA TYR A 95 -8.24 -4.95 -33.45
C TYR A 95 -6.93 -5.15 -32.70
N ARG A 96 -6.02 -5.98 -33.24
CA ARG A 96 -4.72 -6.31 -32.61
C ARG A 96 -3.58 -5.50 -33.20
N PHE A 97 -2.68 -5.07 -32.33
CA PHE A 97 -1.42 -4.44 -32.71
C PHE A 97 -0.26 -5.44 -32.58
N GLY A 98 0.01 -6.14 -33.68
CA GLY A 98 1.07 -7.15 -33.72
C GLY A 98 0.65 -8.53 -33.21
N ASN A 99 1.63 -9.39 -32.94
CA ASN A 99 1.40 -10.75 -32.48
C ASN A 99 1.25 -10.80 -30.95
N THR A 100 0.46 -11.78 -30.48
CA THR A 100 0.44 -12.13 -29.04
C THR A 100 1.88 -12.43 -28.56
N ARG A 101 2.28 -11.81 -27.47
CA ARG A 101 3.61 -12.00 -26.88
C ARG A 101 3.49 -12.97 -25.71
N PHE A 102 4.44 -13.90 -25.64
CA PHE A 102 4.55 -14.87 -24.57
C PHE A 102 5.88 -14.63 -23.84
N ARG A 103 5.81 -14.52 -22.53
CA ARG A 103 7.00 -14.35 -21.70
C ARG A 103 6.98 -15.42 -20.62
N LYS A 104 8.01 -16.24 -20.56
CA LYS A 104 8.17 -17.18 -19.46
C LYS A 104 8.68 -16.42 -18.24
N LEU A 105 7.91 -16.47 -17.17
CA LEU A 105 8.24 -15.88 -15.89
C LEU A 105 8.65 -17.04 -14.96
N ALA A 106 9.91 -17.09 -14.58
CA ALA A 106 10.26 -17.85 -13.41
C ALA A 106 9.76 -17.10 -12.18
N GLU A 107 9.23 -17.83 -11.20
CA GLU A 107 8.78 -17.23 -9.92
C GLU A 107 9.84 -16.30 -9.29
N LYS A 108 11.12 -16.57 -9.59
CA LYS A 108 12.26 -15.73 -9.21
C LYS A 108 12.36 -14.39 -9.97
N ASP A 109 11.92 -14.35 -11.22
CA ASP A 109 12.08 -13.14 -12.06
C ASP A 109 11.00 -12.13 -11.74
N TRP A 110 9.77 -12.58 -11.53
CA TRP A 110 8.67 -11.73 -11.09
C TRP A 110 8.92 -11.16 -9.67
N ALA A 111 9.43 -12.00 -8.78
CA ALA A 111 9.82 -11.57 -7.43
C ALA A 111 10.98 -10.57 -7.41
N ASN A 112 11.70 -10.35 -8.50
CA ASN A 112 12.87 -9.48 -8.54
C ASN A 112 12.68 -8.22 -9.39
N GLU A 113 11.79 -8.21 -10.39
CA GLU A 113 11.60 -7.02 -11.25
C GLU A 113 11.09 -5.80 -10.47
N TRP A 114 10.20 -5.99 -9.49
CA TRP A 114 9.72 -4.90 -8.65
C TRP A 114 10.77 -4.37 -7.66
N LYS A 115 11.79 -5.18 -7.30
CA LYS A 115 12.87 -4.76 -6.39
C LYS A 115 13.66 -3.57 -6.93
N GLN A 116 13.78 -3.44 -8.24
CA GLN A 116 14.49 -2.31 -8.88
C GLN A 116 13.79 -0.96 -8.67
N TYR A 117 12.54 -0.95 -8.20
CA TYR A 117 11.79 0.29 -7.92
C TYR A 117 11.80 0.67 -6.44
N PHE A 118 12.34 -0.21 -5.58
CA PHE A 118 12.42 0.04 -4.14
C PHE A 118 13.86 0.23 -3.71
N HIS A 119 14.19 1.47 -3.42
CA HIS A 119 15.52 1.87 -2.98
C HIS A 119 15.50 2.37 -1.55
N THR A 120 16.67 2.33 -0.91
CA THR A 120 16.87 2.94 0.40
C THR A 120 16.45 4.39 0.37
N THR A 121 15.51 4.77 1.24
CA THR A 121 14.85 6.08 1.23
C THR A 121 14.91 6.72 2.61
N HIS A 122 15.33 7.98 2.69
CA HIS A 122 15.31 8.75 3.93
C HIS A 122 13.94 9.36 4.17
N VAL A 123 13.48 9.29 5.43
CA VAL A 123 12.21 9.88 5.87
C VAL A 123 12.45 10.68 7.14
N GLY A 124 12.01 11.93 7.14
CA GLY A 124 12.27 12.83 8.26
C GLY A 124 13.76 13.14 8.43
N LYS A 125 14.25 13.11 9.66
CA LYS A 125 15.63 13.45 10.00
C LYS A 125 16.52 12.24 10.26
N HIS A 126 15.93 11.20 10.86
CA HIS A 126 16.69 10.07 11.40
C HIS A 126 16.23 8.72 10.84
N LEU A 127 15.05 8.63 10.23
CA LEU A 127 14.50 7.37 9.74
C LEU A 127 15.00 7.08 8.32
N VAL A 128 15.44 5.84 8.09
CA VAL A 128 15.83 5.32 6.78
C VAL A 128 15.12 4.01 6.53
N ILE A 129 14.35 3.95 5.47
CA ILE A 129 13.70 2.71 5.02
C ILE A 129 14.66 2.01 4.07
N LYS A 130 14.95 0.75 4.36
CA LYS A 130 15.91 -0.05 3.62
C LYS A 130 15.33 -1.42 3.29
N PRO A 131 15.23 -1.79 2.00
CA PRO A 131 14.90 -3.16 1.62
C PRO A 131 16.05 -4.12 1.97
N SER A 132 15.74 -5.41 2.16
CA SER A 132 16.71 -6.41 2.60
C SER A 132 17.85 -6.64 1.60
N TRP A 133 17.59 -6.45 0.30
CA TRP A 133 18.55 -6.68 -0.79
C TRP A 133 19.50 -5.52 -1.06
N GLU A 134 19.33 -4.35 -0.44
CA GLU A 134 20.28 -3.25 -0.58
C GLU A 134 21.28 -3.23 0.57
N GLU A 135 22.53 -2.93 0.25
CA GLU A 135 23.54 -2.62 1.24
C GLU A 135 23.49 -1.12 1.56
N TYR A 136 23.46 -0.78 2.82
CA TYR A 136 23.43 0.60 3.27
C TYR A 136 24.26 0.76 4.55
N GLU A 137 25.20 1.70 4.55
CA GLU A 137 26.02 2.03 5.70
C GLU A 137 25.36 3.21 6.46
N ALA A 138 24.76 2.90 7.59
CA ALA A 138 24.01 3.88 8.38
C ALA A 138 24.91 4.96 8.97
N GLN A 139 24.45 6.20 8.95
CA GLN A 139 25.08 7.29 9.68
C GLN A 139 24.80 7.14 11.19
N PRO A 140 25.60 7.78 12.09
CA PRO A 140 25.50 7.55 13.54
C PRO A 140 24.13 7.80 14.17
N ASP A 141 23.32 8.69 13.60
CA ASP A 141 22.00 9.09 14.11
C ASP A 141 20.84 8.43 13.35
N GLU A 142 21.11 7.66 12.33
CA GLU A 142 20.07 7.04 11.53
C GLU A 142 19.48 5.79 12.18
N LYS A 143 18.18 5.64 12.02
CA LYS A 143 17.38 4.51 12.47
C LYS A 143 16.90 3.74 11.25
N ILE A 144 17.46 2.55 11.04
CA ILE A 144 17.18 1.76 9.86
C ILE A 144 15.94 0.91 10.07
N ILE A 145 14.94 1.14 9.24
CA ILE A 145 13.73 0.32 9.13
C ILE A 145 13.96 -0.66 7.97
N LYS A 146 14.13 -1.94 8.29
CA LYS A 146 14.23 -3.00 7.29
C LYS A 146 12.83 -3.43 6.91
N ILE A 147 12.44 -3.19 5.68
CA ILE A 147 11.13 -3.59 5.16
C ILE A 147 11.28 -4.02 3.71
N ASP A 148 10.75 -5.21 3.42
CA ASP A 148 10.61 -5.67 2.06
C ASP A 148 9.16 -5.39 1.60
N PRO A 149 8.98 -4.69 0.48
CA PRO A 149 7.66 -4.53 -0.10
C PRO A 149 7.02 -5.89 -0.36
N GLY A 150 5.86 -6.10 0.20
CA GLY A 150 5.12 -7.36 0.15
C GLY A 150 3.64 -7.13 -0.16
N MET A 151 2.80 -8.12 0.19
CA MET A 151 1.35 -8.06 -0.04
C MET A 151 0.60 -7.16 0.95
N ALA A 152 1.27 -6.59 1.97
CA ALA A 152 0.67 -5.66 2.92
C ALA A 152 0.97 -4.20 2.52
N PHE A 153 -0.01 -3.31 2.74
CA PHE A 153 0.15 -1.87 2.54
C PHE A 153 1.18 -1.27 3.52
N GLY A 154 1.84 -0.19 3.11
CA GLY A 154 2.81 0.52 3.95
C GLY A 154 4.26 0.12 3.68
N THR A 155 4.69 0.20 2.41
CA THR A 155 6.08 -0.06 1.99
C THR A 155 7.02 1.12 2.28
N GLY A 156 6.47 2.25 2.74
CA GLY A 156 7.23 3.45 3.10
C GLY A 156 7.43 4.47 1.99
N THR A 157 7.08 4.18 0.75
CA THR A 157 7.21 5.14 -0.37
C THR A 157 6.01 6.08 -0.50
N HIS A 158 4.87 5.71 0.05
CA HIS A 158 3.65 6.49 -0.04
C HIS A 158 3.70 7.78 0.81
N HIS A 159 3.12 8.88 0.30
CA HIS A 159 3.12 10.18 1.00
C HIS A 159 2.54 10.12 2.41
N THR A 160 1.45 9.39 2.62
CA THR A 160 0.82 9.23 3.94
C THR A 160 1.74 8.55 4.94
N THR A 161 2.45 7.50 4.52
CA THR A 161 3.40 6.77 5.38
C THR A 161 4.58 7.65 5.75
N ASN A 162 5.14 8.38 4.77
CA ASN A 162 6.23 9.32 5.01
C ASN A 162 5.83 10.44 5.98
N MET A 163 4.67 11.08 5.75
CA MET A 163 4.17 12.12 6.64
C MET A 163 3.87 11.59 8.05
N CYS A 164 3.34 10.36 8.18
CA CYS A 164 3.17 9.74 9.49
C CYS A 164 4.50 9.56 10.22
N MET A 165 5.52 9.02 9.55
CA MET A 165 6.83 8.82 10.15
C MET A 165 7.50 10.14 10.56
N GLU A 166 7.43 11.17 9.73
CA GLU A 166 7.92 12.52 10.06
C GLU A 166 7.17 13.10 11.28
N ASN A 167 5.86 12.86 11.38
CA ASN A 167 5.07 13.28 12.53
C ASN A 167 5.39 12.48 13.78
N ILE A 168 5.58 11.15 13.67
CA ILE A 168 6.03 10.31 14.79
C ILE A 168 7.36 10.83 15.32
N GLU A 169 8.33 11.10 14.45
CA GLU A 169 9.63 11.64 14.83
C GLU A 169 9.53 12.99 15.58
N ARG A 170 8.53 13.81 15.23
CA ARG A 170 8.30 15.12 15.85
C ARG A 170 7.63 15.03 17.22
N VAL A 171 6.71 14.08 17.43
CA VAL A 171 5.85 14.04 18.62
C VAL A 171 6.23 12.96 19.63
N LEU A 172 6.83 11.86 19.18
CA LEU A 172 7.17 10.74 20.03
C LEU A 172 8.29 11.11 21.00
N LYS A 173 8.11 10.75 22.25
CA LYS A 173 9.14 10.86 23.30
C LYS A 173 9.51 9.47 23.78
N PRO A 174 10.79 9.23 24.11
CA PRO A 174 11.21 7.95 24.68
C PRO A 174 10.36 7.56 25.90
N GLY A 175 9.98 6.30 25.96
CA GLY A 175 9.16 5.74 27.03
C GLY A 175 7.65 5.81 26.82
N MET A 176 7.17 6.38 25.71
CA MET A 176 5.75 6.39 25.36
C MET A 176 5.19 4.99 25.07
N THR A 177 3.92 4.76 25.41
CA THR A 177 3.10 3.64 24.95
C THR A 177 2.37 4.06 23.68
N VAL A 178 2.42 3.22 22.64
CA VAL A 178 1.88 3.52 21.31
C VAL A 178 0.87 2.45 20.88
N TYR A 179 -0.23 2.86 20.27
CA TYR A 179 -1.14 1.97 19.52
C TYR A 179 -1.04 2.31 18.03
N ASP A 180 -0.83 1.29 17.21
CA ASP A 180 -0.80 1.39 15.74
C ASP A 180 -1.99 0.63 15.18
N VAL A 181 -3.00 1.37 14.69
CA VAL A 181 -4.31 0.87 14.27
C VAL A 181 -4.35 0.78 12.75
N GLY A 182 -4.60 -0.42 12.22
CA GLY A 182 -4.42 -0.72 10.82
C GLY A 182 -2.93 -0.75 10.46
N THR A 183 -2.16 -1.57 11.18
CA THR A 183 -0.70 -1.54 11.14
C THR A 183 -0.10 -1.94 9.78
N GLY A 184 -0.84 -2.70 8.96
CA GLY A 184 -0.39 -3.14 7.65
C GLY A 184 0.93 -3.91 7.71
N SER A 185 1.98 -3.34 7.13
CA SER A 185 3.35 -3.89 7.17
C SER A 185 4.04 -3.78 8.54
N GLY A 186 3.49 -3.04 9.49
CA GLY A 186 4.12 -2.73 10.77
C GLY A 186 5.09 -1.54 10.74
N ILE A 187 5.21 -0.82 9.64
CA ILE A 187 6.25 0.21 9.45
C ILE A 187 6.17 1.34 10.47
N LEU A 188 4.95 1.81 10.83
CA LEU A 188 4.78 2.90 11.79
C LEU A 188 5.11 2.43 13.21
N ALA A 189 4.71 1.20 13.57
CA ALA A 189 5.09 0.57 14.83
C ALA A 189 6.61 0.42 14.94
N ILE A 190 7.28 -0.05 13.87
CA ILE A 190 8.75 -0.19 13.81
C ILE A 190 9.42 1.19 13.97
N ALA A 191 8.94 2.21 13.23
CA ALA A 191 9.44 3.59 13.36
C ALA A 191 9.33 4.10 14.80
N ALA A 192 8.17 3.93 15.45
CA ALA A 192 7.93 4.33 16.82
C ALA A 192 8.88 3.61 17.82
N ALA A 193 9.11 2.30 17.63
CA ALA A 193 10.01 1.53 18.46
C ALA A 193 11.46 2.00 18.33
N LEU A 194 11.94 2.23 17.11
CA LEU A 194 13.30 2.73 16.85
C LEU A 194 13.54 4.14 17.40
N LEU A 195 12.48 4.94 17.50
CA LEU A 195 12.50 6.28 18.10
C LEU A 195 12.35 6.25 19.62
N GLY A 196 12.21 5.08 20.25
CA GLY A 196 12.27 4.90 21.68
C GLY A 196 10.93 4.72 22.39
N ALA A 197 9.86 4.34 21.68
CA ALA A 197 8.64 3.89 22.32
C ALA A 197 8.93 2.68 23.23
N LYS A 198 8.28 2.63 24.41
CA LYS A 198 8.50 1.58 25.41
C LYS A 198 7.71 0.32 25.14
N GLU A 199 6.50 0.51 24.69
CA GLU A 199 5.51 -0.56 24.48
C GLU A 199 4.61 -0.16 23.32
N ILE A 200 4.42 -1.06 22.38
CA ILE A 200 3.61 -0.82 21.19
C ILE A 200 2.65 -1.99 21.00
N VAL A 201 1.37 -1.67 20.84
CA VAL A 201 0.35 -2.63 20.40
C VAL A 201 -0.04 -2.24 18.98
N ALA A 202 0.27 -3.13 18.03
CA ALA A 202 -0.06 -3.00 16.62
C ALA A 202 -1.24 -3.91 16.29
N VAL A 203 -2.28 -3.37 15.67
CA VAL A 203 -3.53 -4.10 15.40
C VAL A 203 -3.89 -4.00 13.93
N ASP A 204 -4.28 -5.12 13.35
CA ASP A 204 -4.88 -5.17 12.01
C ASP A 204 -6.01 -6.20 11.97
N ILE A 205 -7.03 -5.95 11.16
CA ILE A 205 -8.14 -6.89 10.96
C ILE A 205 -7.76 -8.02 10.03
N ASP A 206 -6.83 -7.76 9.07
CA ASP A 206 -6.38 -8.74 8.10
C ASP A 206 -5.28 -9.64 8.67
N ALA A 207 -5.54 -10.93 8.71
CA ALA A 207 -4.58 -11.94 9.15
C ALA A 207 -3.28 -11.97 8.31
N VAL A 208 -3.35 -11.56 7.03
CA VAL A 208 -2.16 -11.46 6.16
C VAL A 208 -1.29 -10.29 6.62
N ALA A 209 -1.88 -9.13 6.87
CA ALA A 209 -1.18 -7.96 7.39
C ALA A 209 -0.52 -8.27 8.75
N VAL A 210 -1.25 -8.91 9.66
CA VAL A 210 -0.73 -9.33 10.98
C VAL A 210 0.53 -10.20 10.83
N ARG A 211 0.51 -11.19 9.93
CA ARG A 211 1.66 -12.06 9.70
C ARG A 211 2.84 -11.27 9.12
N VAL A 212 2.60 -10.41 8.12
CA VAL A 212 3.64 -9.58 7.50
C VAL A 212 4.26 -8.63 8.53
N ALA A 213 3.45 -7.96 9.34
CA ALA A 213 3.93 -7.10 10.42
C ALA A 213 4.81 -7.87 11.42
N GLN A 214 4.39 -9.09 11.82
CA GLN A 214 5.17 -9.93 12.73
C GLN A 214 6.54 -10.31 12.13
N GLU A 215 6.58 -10.66 10.84
CA GLU A 215 7.82 -10.97 10.12
C GLU A 215 8.74 -9.74 10.08
N ASN A 216 8.24 -8.59 9.64
CA ASN A 216 9.00 -7.35 9.57
C ASN A 216 9.53 -6.91 10.95
N ILE A 217 8.71 -6.98 11.99
CA ILE A 217 9.10 -6.62 13.36
C ILE A 217 10.21 -7.54 13.87
N LYS A 218 10.12 -8.84 13.58
CA LYS A 218 11.14 -9.83 13.92
C LYS A 218 12.46 -9.52 13.21
N ASP A 219 12.42 -9.19 11.91
CA ASP A 219 13.61 -8.89 11.10
C ASP A 219 14.29 -7.59 11.53
N ASN A 220 13.53 -6.69 12.16
CA ASN A 220 14.06 -5.50 12.84
C ASN A 220 14.48 -5.75 14.29
N GLY A 221 14.31 -6.96 14.85
CA GLY A 221 14.68 -7.30 16.22
C GLY A 221 13.80 -6.67 17.29
N LEU A 222 12.58 -6.24 16.97
CA LEU A 222 11.71 -5.42 17.81
C LEU A 222 10.55 -6.19 18.46
N SER A 223 10.51 -7.52 18.35
CA SER A 223 9.44 -8.36 18.94
C SER A 223 9.32 -8.26 20.47
N HIS A 224 10.29 -7.69 21.15
CA HIS A 224 10.25 -7.47 22.58
C HIS A 224 9.59 -6.14 22.99
N VAL A 225 9.32 -5.24 22.02
CA VAL A 225 8.69 -3.93 22.22
C VAL A 225 7.31 -3.88 21.57
N ILE A 226 7.13 -4.58 20.44
CA ILE A 226 5.91 -4.51 19.63
C ILE A 226 5.15 -5.83 19.73
N ASP A 227 3.89 -5.73 20.19
CA ASP A 227 2.94 -6.82 20.23
C ASP A 227 1.91 -6.65 19.09
N VAL A 228 1.93 -7.57 18.13
CA VAL A 228 1.03 -7.53 16.96
C VAL A 228 -0.15 -8.46 17.20
N ARG A 229 -1.35 -7.93 17.05
CA ARG A 229 -2.60 -8.65 17.28
C ARG A 229 -3.54 -8.55 16.08
N GLN A 230 -4.22 -9.64 15.78
CA GLN A 230 -5.39 -9.54 14.92
C GLN A 230 -6.55 -8.98 15.75
N GLY A 231 -7.19 -7.92 15.23
CA GLY A 231 -8.30 -7.27 15.94
C GLY A 231 -8.93 -6.15 15.11
N ASP A 232 -10.12 -5.74 15.56
CA ASP A 232 -10.86 -4.66 14.94
C ASP A 232 -10.53 -3.33 15.65
N LEU A 233 -9.76 -2.49 14.98
CA LEU A 233 -9.40 -1.14 15.42
C LEU A 233 -8.89 -1.12 16.87
N LEU A 234 -9.42 -0.24 17.71
CA LEU A 234 -9.02 -0.11 19.13
C LEU A 234 -9.60 -1.21 20.05
N ALA A 235 -10.48 -2.09 19.56
CA ALA A 235 -11.02 -3.19 20.37
C ALA A 235 -9.93 -4.20 20.79
N GLY A 236 -8.86 -4.33 19.97
CA GLY A 236 -7.69 -5.17 20.29
C GLY A 236 -6.74 -4.59 21.33
N THR A 237 -7.00 -3.36 21.85
CA THR A 237 -6.14 -2.66 22.80
C THR A 237 -6.74 -2.62 24.21
N SER A 238 -5.91 -2.42 25.23
CA SER A 238 -6.34 -2.27 26.63
C SER A 238 -5.55 -1.16 27.33
N GLY A 239 -6.23 -0.38 28.19
CA GLY A 239 -5.63 0.77 28.83
C GLY A 239 -5.61 2.01 27.95
N GLN A 240 -4.60 2.87 28.12
CA GLN A 240 -4.47 4.14 27.39
C GLN A 240 -3.04 4.29 26.86
N ALA A 241 -2.92 4.83 25.64
CA ALA A 241 -1.65 5.15 25.00
C ALA A 241 -1.30 6.64 25.10
N ASP A 242 -0.01 6.93 25.02
CA ASP A 242 0.50 8.29 24.85
C ASP A 242 0.35 8.76 23.39
N LEU A 243 0.44 7.81 22.44
CA LEU A 243 0.32 8.07 21.02
C LEU A 243 -0.54 6.98 20.38
N ILE A 244 -1.55 7.39 19.62
CA ILE A 244 -2.32 6.50 18.75
C ILE A 244 -2.03 6.87 17.30
N LEU A 245 -1.73 5.89 16.48
CA LEU A 245 -1.45 6.02 15.05
C LEU A 245 -2.57 5.34 14.26
N ALA A 246 -3.00 5.96 13.16
CA ALA A 246 -3.89 5.34 12.19
C ALA A 246 -3.59 5.91 10.80
N ASN A 247 -3.06 5.07 9.90
CA ASN A 247 -2.86 5.42 8.49
C ASN A 247 -3.79 4.57 7.64
N ILE A 248 -5.08 4.91 7.68
CA ILE A 248 -6.18 4.17 7.05
C ILE A 248 -7.18 5.15 6.45
N ILE A 249 -8.11 4.65 5.61
CA ILE A 249 -9.08 5.51 4.92
C ILE A 249 -10.00 6.27 5.89
N ALA A 250 -10.39 7.48 5.50
CA ALA A 250 -11.18 8.40 6.33
C ALA A 250 -12.48 7.80 6.89
N ASP A 251 -13.19 6.97 6.09
CA ASP A 251 -14.43 6.33 6.53
C ASP A 251 -14.22 5.43 7.74
N ILE A 252 -13.12 4.69 7.78
CA ILE A 252 -12.78 3.83 8.91
C ILE A 252 -12.35 4.67 10.12
N ILE A 253 -11.61 5.77 9.91
CA ILE A 253 -11.25 6.70 10.99
C ILE A 253 -12.53 7.23 11.66
N LEU A 254 -13.50 7.69 10.88
CA LEU A 254 -14.78 8.20 11.39
C LEU A 254 -15.54 7.18 12.26
N LEU A 255 -15.46 5.88 11.92
CA LEU A 255 -16.12 4.82 12.68
C LEU A 255 -15.58 4.68 14.11
N PHE A 256 -14.27 4.75 14.30
CA PHE A 256 -13.68 4.50 15.63
C PHE A 256 -13.23 5.76 16.37
N LEU A 257 -13.36 6.93 15.76
CA LEU A 257 -12.95 8.20 16.37
C LEU A 257 -13.57 8.46 17.75
N GLN A 258 -14.80 7.96 17.97
CA GLN A 258 -15.49 8.00 19.26
C GLN A 258 -14.82 7.18 20.38
N ASP A 259 -13.96 6.22 20.05
CA ASP A 259 -13.25 5.38 21.00
C ASP A 259 -11.86 5.91 21.33
N VAL A 260 -11.31 6.78 20.47
CA VAL A 260 -10.00 7.40 20.65
C VAL A 260 -9.86 8.10 22.03
N PRO A 261 -10.79 8.96 22.49
CA PRO A 261 -10.65 9.62 23.79
C PRO A 261 -10.56 8.66 24.98
N LYS A 262 -11.18 7.46 24.87
CA LYS A 262 -11.14 6.45 25.93
C LYS A 262 -9.79 5.75 26.02
N ARG A 263 -9.11 5.62 24.88
CA ARG A 263 -7.82 4.92 24.70
C ARG A 263 -6.62 5.85 24.69
N LEU A 264 -6.83 7.14 24.59
CA LEU A 264 -5.78 8.17 24.62
C LEU A 264 -5.62 8.69 26.04
N LYS A 265 -4.39 8.88 26.53
CA LYS A 265 -4.10 9.61 27.78
C LYS A 265 -4.50 11.08 27.66
N ASP A 266 -4.60 11.81 28.77
CA ASP A 266 -5.05 13.20 28.77
C ASP A 266 -4.13 14.15 27.99
N ASP A 267 -2.83 13.92 28.05
CA ASP A 267 -1.82 14.64 27.24
C ASP A 267 -1.37 13.84 26.01
N GLY A 268 -2.14 12.82 25.62
CA GLY A 268 -1.82 11.95 24.49
C GLY A 268 -2.14 12.60 23.15
N ILE A 269 -1.55 12.05 22.11
CA ILE A 269 -1.67 12.51 20.72
C ILE A 269 -2.28 11.40 19.86
N PHE A 270 -3.24 11.75 19.01
CA PHE A 270 -3.73 10.91 17.94
C PHE A 270 -3.26 11.45 16.59
N LEU A 271 -2.50 10.66 15.84
CA LEU A 271 -2.09 10.93 14.47
C LEU A 271 -2.95 10.10 13.52
N ALA A 272 -3.76 10.77 12.72
CA ALA A 272 -4.61 10.16 11.70
C ALA A 272 -4.13 10.56 10.31
N SER A 273 -3.94 9.59 9.42
CA SER A 273 -3.58 9.77 8.00
C SER A 273 -4.30 8.74 7.11
N GLY A 274 -4.01 8.78 5.80
CA GLY A 274 -4.83 8.07 4.81
C GLY A 274 -6.10 8.85 4.47
N ILE A 275 -6.08 10.15 4.75
CA ILE A 275 -7.19 11.10 4.59
C ILE A 275 -6.92 11.95 3.35
N ILE A 276 -7.82 11.98 2.38
CA ILE A 276 -7.79 12.93 1.27
C ILE A 276 -8.30 14.31 1.73
N GLU A 277 -7.85 15.37 1.06
CA GLU A 277 -8.14 16.75 1.48
C GLU A 277 -9.64 17.03 1.64
N GLU A 278 -10.48 16.48 0.76
CA GLU A 278 -11.94 16.65 0.78
C GLU A 278 -12.61 16.09 2.04
N ARG A 279 -11.96 15.15 2.73
CA ARG A 279 -12.51 14.49 3.94
C ARG A 279 -12.03 15.13 5.25
N VAL A 280 -11.16 16.15 5.19
CA VAL A 280 -10.64 16.83 6.39
C VAL A 280 -11.78 17.40 7.23
N VAL A 281 -12.74 18.08 6.59
CA VAL A 281 -13.87 18.71 7.27
C VAL A 281 -14.73 17.71 8.04
N ASP A 282 -14.93 16.50 7.48
CA ASP A 282 -15.69 15.43 8.12
C ASP A 282 -14.99 14.95 9.40
N ILE A 283 -13.66 14.73 9.30
CA ILE A 283 -12.83 14.28 10.44
C ILE A 283 -12.80 15.38 11.52
N GLU A 284 -12.61 16.66 11.17
CA GLU A 284 -12.62 17.78 12.13
C GLU A 284 -13.95 17.89 12.87
N ALA A 285 -15.06 17.80 12.14
CA ALA A 285 -16.40 17.86 12.73
C ALA A 285 -16.60 16.72 13.74
N LYS A 286 -16.22 15.49 13.35
CA LYS A 286 -16.35 14.32 14.22
C LYS A 286 -15.39 14.37 15.40
N ALA A 287 -14.17 14.83 15.22
CA ALA A 287 -13.19 15.01 16.29
C ALA A 287 -13.74 15.95 17.37
N LYS A 288 -14.29 17.09 16.97
CA LYS A 288 -14.92 18.06 17.88
C LYS A 288 -16.11 17.46 18.63
N GLU A 289 -16.95 16.67 17.96
CA GLU A 289 -18.11 15.99 18.57
C GLU A 289 -17.68 15.06 19.71
N VAL A 290 -16.55 14.33 19.53
CA VAL A 290 -16.07 13.35 20.51
C VAL A 290 -15.09 13.93 21.54
N GLY A 291 -14.88 15.26 21.56
CA GLY A 291 -14.02 15.93 22.54
C GLY A 291 -12.54 15.91 22.19
N LEU A 292 -12.21 15.75 20.91
CA LEU A 292 -10.87 15.98 20.38
C LEU A 292 -10.78 17.35 19.70
N LYS A 293 -9.58 17.92 19.67
CA LYS A 293 -9.23 19.10 18.89
C LYS A 293 -8.11 18.77 17.93
N VAL A 294 -8.13 19.39 16.78
CA VAL A 294 -7.04 19.34 15.82
C VAL A 294 -5.98 20.34 16.23
N ASP A 295 -4.75 19.87 16.42
CA ASP A 295 -3.61 20.69 16.82
C ASP A 295 -2.75 21.10 15.63
N ASN A 296 -2.63 20.23 14.62
CA ASN A 296 -1.86 20.46 13.39
C ASN A 296 -2.42 19.62 12.23
N ILE A 297 -2.25 20.12 11.00
CA ILE A 297 -2.57 19.43 9.76
C ILE A 297 -1.40 19.62 8.81
N ASP A 298 -0.84 18.51 8.33
CA ASP A 298 0.19 18.51 7.29
C ASP A 298 -0.40 17.98 5.99
N HIS A 299 -0.08 18.63 4.86
CA HIS A 299 -0.58 18.31 3.53
C HIS A 299 0.57 17.90 2.61
N ARG A 300 0.38 16.84 1.82
CA ARG A 300 1.33 16.43 0.77
C ARG A 300 0.63 15.61 -0.30
N GLY A 301 0.68 16.08 -1.56
CA GLY A 301 0.15 15.34 -2.71
C GLY A 301 -1.33 14.98 -2.59
N GLY A 302 -2.20 15.88 -2.10
CA GLY A 302 -3.63 15.64 -1.91
C GLY A 302 -3.98 14.77 -0.68
N TRP A 303 -2.96 14.37 0.11
CA TRP A 303 -3.13 13.62 1.36
C TRP A 303 -2.82 14.46 2.58
N VAL A 304 -3.42 14.05 3.69
CA VAL A 304 -3.37 14.78 4.93
C VAL A 304 -2.98 13.87 6.09
N VAL A 305 -2.16 14.43 7.01
CA VAL A 305 -1.98 13.91 8.37
C VAL A 305 -2.55 14.93 9.35
N MET A 306 -3.41 14.47 10.22
CA MET A 306 -4.01 15.30 11.27
C MET A 306 -3.47 14.87 12.64
N GLN A 307 -2.91 15.83 13.38
CA GLN A 307 -2.56 15.66 14.77
C GLN A 307 -3.71 16.16 15.64
N MET A 308 -4.20 15.33 16.54
CA MET A 308 -5.32 15.64 17.44
C MET A 308 -4.95 15.32 18.89
N SER A 309 -5.54 16.06 19.83
CA SER A 309 -5.47 15.82 21.27
C SER A 309 -6.82 16.04 21.93
N LYS A 310 -6.95 15.60 23.20
CA LYS A 310 -8.16 15.85 23.98
C LYS A 310 -8.36 17.35 24.25
N VAL A 311 -9.60 17.78 24.19
CA VAL A 311 -9.99 19.11 24.72
C VAL A 311 -9.86 19.06 26.23
N LYS A 312 -9.07 19.98 26.81
CA LYS A 312 -8.91 20.11 28.27
C LYS A 312 -10.07 20.84 28.89
#